data_84af79f0ae985adaed81406a14689d11
#
_entry.id   84af79f0ae985adaed81406a14689d11
#
_cell.length_a   1.000
_cell.length_b   1.000
_cell.length_c   1.000
_cell.angle_alpha   90.00
_cell.angle_beta   90.00
_cell.angle_gamma   90.00
#
_symmetry.space_group_name_H-M   'P 1'
#
loop_
_entity.id
_entity.type
_entity.pdbx_description
1 polymer ?
#
loop_
_entity_poly.entity_id
_entity_poly.type
_entity_poly.pdbx_seq_one_letter_code
_entity_poly.pdbx_strand_id
1 'polypeptide(L)'
;NPGLLHAKLGAYLARSQYGIGDEEVLHAISVHTTGCPGMTLLDKILYIADYIEPGRKDAANLPVIRKLAFSDLDACLYQILQDSLEYLKQKDCVIDSMTEQTFLYYDNLFKTQKITSANKQLVETIKHM
;
A
#
# COMPACT_ATOMS: atom_id res chain seq x y z
N ASN A 1 -6.60 -15.39 9.35
CA ASN A 1 -5.27 -14.84 9.19
C ASN A 1 -4.85 -14.05 10.42
N PRO A 2 -3.81 -14.50 11.15
CA PRO A 2 -3.38 -13.82 12.39
C PRO A 2 -2.96 -12.37 12.18
N GLY A 3 -2.38 -12.02 11.04
CA GLY A 3 -1.98 -10.65 10.73
C GLY A 3 -3.15 -9.70 10.64
N LEU A 4 -4.26 -10.14 10.06
CA LEU A 4 -5.49 -9.34 9.96
C LEU A 4 -6.11 -9.12 11.32
N LEU A 5 -6.16 -10.17 12.14
CA LEU A 5 -6.68 -10.07 13.50
C LEU A 5 -5.83 -9.12 14.33
N HIS A 6 -4.51 -9.15 14.15
CA HIS A 6 -3.57 -8.27 14.83
C HIS A 6 -3.87 -6.79 14.55
N ALA A 7 -4.11 -6.44 13.29
CA ALA A 7 -4.40 -5.07 12.90
C ALA A 7 -5.70 -4.56 13.50
N LYS A 8 -6.75 -5.37 13.42
CA LYS A 8 -8.06 -5.01 14.00
C LYS A 8 -8.01 -4.94 15.52
N LEU A 9 -7.30 -5.86 16.16
CA LEU A 9 -7.11 -5.85 17.60
C LEU A 9 -6.31 -4.62 18.02
N GLY A 10 -5.29 -4.23 17.25
CA GLY A 10 -4.52 -3.03 17.52
C GLY A 10 -5.36 -1.77 17.51
N ALA A 11 -6.25 -1.62 16.54
CA ALA A 11 -7.18 -0.49 16.47
C ALA A 11 -8.14 -0.49 17.68
N TYR A 12 -8.67 -1.65 18.03
CA TYR A 12 -9.56 -1.79 19.19
C TYR A 12 -8.86 -1.40 20.49
N LEU A 13 -7.64 -1.89 20.71
CA LEU A 13 -6.86 -1.57 21.91
C LEU A 13 -6.50 -0.08 21.97
N ALA A 14 -6.13 0.50 20.84
CA ALA A 14 -5.83 1.93 20.76
C ALA A 14 -7.01 2.76 21.21
N ARG A 15 -8.21 2.42 20.79
CA ARG A 15 -9.44 3.12 21.20
C ARG A 15 -9.80 2.83 22.66
N SER A 16 -9.85 1.56 23.06
CA SER A 16 -10.43 1.17 24.33
C SER A 16 -9.50 1.36 25.52
N GLN A 17 -8.19 1.11 25.35
CA GLN A 17 -7.23 1.15 26.46
C GLN A 17 -6.37 2.40 26.47
N TYR A 18 -6.08 2.98 25.30
CA TYR A 18 -5.23 4.16 25.18
C TYR A 18 -6.00 5.42 24.85
N GLY A 19 -7.33 5.34 24.74
CA GLY A 19 -8.19 6.48 24.55
C GLY A 19 -8.02 7.22 23.22
N ILE A 20 -7.49 6.56 22.21
CA ILE A 20 -7.32 7.17 20.88
C ILE A 20 -8.69 7.23 20.20
N GLY A 21 -9.20 8.45 20.00
CA GLY A 21 -10.50 8.68 19.38
C GLY A 21 -10.44 9.17 17.95
N ASP A 22 -9.24 9.41 17.40
CA ASP A 22 -9.10 9.89 16.03
C ASP A 22 -9.40 8.76 15.04
N GLU A 23 -10.49 8.92 14.29
CA GLU A 23 -10.96 7.89 13.35
C GLU A 23 -9.97 7.63 12.21
N GLU A 24 -9.24 8.65 11.74
CA GLU A 24 -8.24 8.49 10.69
C GLU A 24 -7.08 7.63 11.17
N VAL A 25 -6.60 7.83 12.40
CA VAL A 25 -5.54 7.02 13.02
C VAL A 25 -6.01 5.59 13.22
N LEU A 26 -7.22 5.40 13.76
CA LEU A 26 -7.77 4.07 13.98
C LEU A 26 -7.96 3.31 12.67
N HIS A 27 -8.41 4.00 11.63
CA HIS A 27 -8.54 3.40 10.29
C HIS A 27 -7.17 2.94 9.76
N ALA A 28 -6.15 3.80 9.86
CA ALA A 28 -4.80 3.45 9.41
C ALA A 28 -4.25 2.21 10.12
N ILE A 29 -4.47 2.10 11.44
CA ILE A 29 -4.07 0.92 12.20
C ILE A 29 -4.81 -0.32 11.68
N SER A 30 -6.12 -0.22 11.43
CA SER A 30 -6.94 -1.36 11.02
C SER A 30 -6.57 -1.91 9.65
N VAL A 31 -6.03 -1.09 8.75
CA VAL A 31 -5.73 -1.50 7.37
C VAL A 31 -4.23 -1.63 7.09
N HIS A 32 -3.37 -1.52 8.09
CA HIS A 32 -1.92 -1.47 7.84
C HIS A 32 -1.31 -2.78 7.33
N THR A 33 -2.00 -3.91 7.43
CA THR A 33 -1.49 -5.20 6.93
C THR A 33 -1.99 -5.52 5.52
N THR A 34 -3.21 -5.16 5.17
CA THR A 34 -3.80 -5.46 3.87
C THR A 34 -3.85 -4.26 2.95
N GLY A 35 -3.85 -3.04 3.50
CA GLY A 35 -4.28 -1.86 2.80
C GLY A 35 -5.79 -1.86 2.60
N CYS A 36 -6.27 -0.93 1.81
CA CYS A 36 -7.67 -0.89 1.36
C CYS A 36 -7.73 -0.05 0.07
N PRO A 37 -8.79 -0.20 -0.74
CA PRO A 37 -9.02 0.75 -1.84
C PRO A 37 -9.17 2.17 -1.31
N GLY A 38 -8.57 3.14 -2.00
CA GLY A 38 -8.69 4.55 -1.64
C GLY A 38 -8.04 4.94 -0.31
N MET A 39 -6.83 4.48 -0.07
CA MET A 39 -6.10 4.78 1.18
C MET A 39 -5.86 6.28 1.35
N THR A 40 -6.04 6.77 2.57
CA THR A 40 -5.62 8.12 2.94
C THR A 40 -4.10 8.22 2.97
N LEU A 41 -3.57 9.43 3.03
CA LEU A 41 -2.12 9.61 3.17
C LEU A 41 -1.59 8.91 4.43
N LEU A 42 -2.31 9.02 5.54
CA LEU A 42 -1.89 8.36 6.79
C LEU A 42 -1.92 6.84 6.66
N ASP A 43 -2.94 6.29 6.00
CA ASP A 43 -3.02 4.85 5.71
C ASP A 43 -1.77 4.38 4.95
N LYS A 44 -1.40 5.12 3.91
CA LYS A 44 -0.23 4.80 3.07
C LYS A 44 1.07 4.86 3.87
N ILE A 45 1.23 5.91 4.67
CA ILE A 45 2.44 6.10 5.48
C ILE A 45 2.61 4.95 6.46
N LEU A 46 1.55 4.59 7.17
CA LEU A 46 1.64 3.53 8.16
C LEU A 46 1.88 2.17 7.51
N TYR A 47 1.18 1.88 6.41
CA TYR A 47 1.36 0.65 5.66
C TYR A 47 2.80 0.50 5.17
N ILE A 48 3.35 1.56 4.57
CA ILE A 48 4.71 1.55 4.03
C ILE A 48 5.74 1.49 5.16
N ALA A 49 5.58 2.28 6.22
CA ALA A 49 6.50 2.30 7.35
C ALA A 49 6.63 0.91 8.00
N ASP A 50 5.51 0.22 8.17
CA ASP A 50 5.51 -1.13 8.71
C ASP A 50 6.27 -2.09 7.79
N TYR A 51 6.07 -1.98 6.49
CA TYR A 51 6.71 -2.87 5.53
C TYR A 51 8.23 -2.68 5.45
N ILE A 52 8.70 -1.43 5.52
CA ILE A 52 10.12 -1.10 5.36
C ILE A 52 10.88 -1.01 6.68
N GLU A 53 10.27 -1.43 7.80
CA GLU A 53 10.92 -1.30 9.11
C GLU A 53 12.33 -1.92 9.06
N PRO A 54 13.31 -1.36 9.82
CA PRO A 54 14.72 -1.74 9.65
C PRO A 54 15.03 -3.21 9.92
N GLY A 55 14.21 -3.87 10.73
CA GLY A 55 14.39 -5.29 11.03
C GLY A 55 13.94 -6.24 9.94
N ARG A 56 13.20 -5.76 8.94
CA ARG A 56 12.75 -6.61 7.83
C ARG A 56 13.91 -6.89 6.89
N LYS A 57 14.16 -8.18 6.61
CA LYS A 57 15.30 -8.61 5.78
C LYS A 57 14.92 -9.58 4.68
N ASP A 58 13.74 -10.17 4.76
CA ASP A 58 13.32 -11.30 3.93
C ASP A 58 12.41 -10.95 2.76
N ALA A 59 12.10 -9.69 2.57
CA ALA A 59 11.29 -9.25 1.44
C ALA A 59 12.15 -8.86 0.24
N ALA A 60 11.66 -9.16 -0.95
CA ALA A 60 12.33 -8.80 -2.19
C ALA A 60 12.33 -7.26 -2.38
N ASN A 61 13.33 -6.77 -3.09
CA ASN A 61 13.42 -5.36 -3.52
C ASN A 61 13.46 -4.33 -2.38
N LEU A 62 13.74 -4.74 -1.13
CA LEU A 62 13.76 -3.80 -0.01
C LEU A 62 14.63 -2.56 -0.23
N PRO A 63 15.86 -2.65 -0.78
CA PRO A 63 16.66 -1.45 -1.02
C PRO A 63 15.98 -0.45 -1.96
N VAL A 64 15.33 -0.94 -3.02
CA VAL A 64 14.60 -0.10 -3.97
C VAL A 64 13.36 0.50 -3.31
N ILE A 65 12.60 -0.33 -2.59
CA ILE A 65 11.38 0.11 -1.90
C ILE A 65 11.70 1.19 -0.86
N ARG A 66 12.77 1.02 -0.09
CA ARG A 66 13.20 2.00 0.90
C ARG A 66 13.57 3.35 0.28
N LYS A 67 14.19 3.34 -0.89
CA LYS A 67 14.46 4.59 -1.63
C LYS A 67 13.18 5.24 -2.12
N LEU A 68 12.26 4.45 -2.68
CA LEU A 68 10.98 4.96 -3.16
C LEU A 68 10.15 5.59 -2.04
N ALA A 69 10.22 5.06 -0.82
CA ALA A 69 9.46 5.58 0.31
C ALA A 69 9.74 7.06 0.57
N PHE A 70 10.94 7.53 0.25
CA PHE A 70 11.35 8.93 0.48
C PHE A 70 11.33 9.78 -0.79
N SER A 71 11.01 9.22 -1.95
CA SER A 71 11.00 9.96 -3.21
C SER A 71 9.66 9.91 -3.93
N ASP A 72 8.95 8.78 -3.89
CA ASP A 72 7.67 8.60 -4.57
C ASP A 72 6.81 7.61 -3.79
N LEU A 73 5.99 8.13 -2.88
CA LEU A 73 5.21 7.32 -1.96
C LEU A 73 4.22 6.40 -2.70
N ASP A 74 3.58 6.89 -3.75
CA ASP A 74 2.58 6.10 -4.49
C ASP A 74 3.24 4.99 -5.31
N ALA A 75 4.39 5.25 -5.91
CA ALA A 75 5.17 4.21 -6.58
C ALA A 75 5.67 3.16 -5.59
N CYS A 76 6.07 3.59 -4.40
CA CYS A 76 6.47 2.70 -3.32
C CYS A 76 5.32 1.78 -2.90
N LEU A 77 4.14 2.35 -2.68
CA LEU A 77 2.94 1.59 -2.33
C LEU A 77 2.62 0.53 -3.38
N TYR A 78 2.63 0.94 -4.65
CA TYR A 78 2.34 0.01 -5.75
C TYR A 78 3.32 -1.16 -5.79
N GLN A 79 4.62 -0.87 -5.63
CA GLN A 79 5.64 -1.91 -5.65
C GLN A 79 5.46 -2.89 -4.49
N ILE A 80 5.16 -2.38 -3.29
CA ILE A 80 4.90 -3.23 -2.13
C ILE A 80 3.69 -4.14 -2.37
N LEU A 81 2.60 -3.58 -2.89
CA LEU A 81 1.38 -4.34 -3.16
C LEU A 81 1.64 -5.45 -4.18
N GLN A 82 2.37 -5.15 -5.22
CA GLN A 82 2.73 -6.13 -6.27
C GLN A 82 3.59 -7.25 -5.70
N ASP A 83 4.65 -6.90 -4.99
CA ASP A 83 5.58 -7.87 -4.41
C ASP A 83 4.91 -8.75 -3.35
N SER A 84 4.05 -8.15 -2.53
CA SER A 84 3.32 -8.87 -1.48
C SER A 84 2.36 -9.88 -2.07
N LEU A 85 1.61 -9.50 -3.09
CA LEU A 85 0.66 -10.40 -3.76
C LEU A 85 1.39 -11.56 -4.44
N GLU A 86 2.49 -11.27 -5.12
CA GLU A 86 3.31 -12.30 -5.77
C GLU A 86 3.88 -13.28 -4.76
N TYR A 87 4.40 -12.77 -3.63
CA TYR A 87 4.90 -13.60 -2.54
C TYR A 87 3.82 -14.54 -2.00
N LEU A 88 2.62 -14.02 -1.76
CA LEU A 88 1.51 -14.82 -1.24
C LEU A 88 1.07 -15.91 -2.23
N LYS A 89 1.08 -15.61 -3.52
CA LYS A 89 0.76 -16.59 -4.56
C LYS A 89 1.78 -17.72 -4.61
N GLN A 90 3.07 -17.40 -4.47
CA GLN A 90 4.14 -18.40 -4.44
C GLN A 90 4.07 -19.33 -3.23
N LYS A 91 3.56 -18.82 -2.11
CA LYS A 91 3.42 -19.59 -0.87
C LYS A 91 2.21 -20.52 -0.89
N ASP A 92 1.38 -20.46 -1.92
CA ASP A 92 0.15 -21.26 -2.03
C ASP A 92 -0.76 -21.07 -0.81
N CYS A 93 -0.81 -19.85 -0.29
CA CYS A 93 -1.66 -19.47 0.83
C CYS A 93 -3.01 -18.97 0.33
N VAL A 94 -4.03 -19.06 1.19
CA VAL A 94 -5.28 -18.34 0.96
C VAL A 94 -5.00 -16.85 1.09
N ILE A 95 -5.29 -16.09 0.02
CA ILE A 95 -5.07 -14.65 -0.01
C ILE A 95 -6.36 -13.96 0.42
N ASP A 96 -6.24 -13.02 1.38
CA ASP A 96 -7.37 -12.24 1.83
C ASP A 96 -7.92 -11.39 0.69
N SER A 97 -9.25 -11.34 0.57
CA SER A 97 -9.91 -10.60 -0.51
C SER A 97 -9.58 -9.11 -0.47
N MET A 98 -9.36 -8.52 0.71
CA MET A 98 -8.99 -7.11 0.84
C MET A 98 -7.61 -6.85 0.24
N THR A 99 -6.66 -7.78 0.40
CA THR A 99 -5.33 -7.68 -0.22
C THR A 99 -5.44 -7.63 -1.74
N GLU A 100 -6.24 -8.51 -2.33
CA GLU A 100 -6.47 -8.51 -3.78
C GLU A 100 -7.18 -7.25 -4.25
N GLN A 101 -8.22 -6.82 -3.55
CA GLN A 101 -8.98 -5.62 -3.89
C GLN A 101 -8.10 -4.36 -3.85
N THR A 102 -7.22 -4.28 -2.86
CA THR A 102 -6.29 -3.17 -2.73
C THR A 102 -5.33 -3.13 -3.92
N PHE A 103 -4.74 -4.26 -4.26
CA PHE A 103 -3.84 -4.34 -5.41
C PHE A 103 -4.56 -3.93 -6.71
N LEU A 104 -5.75 -4.48 -6.95
CA LEU A 104 -6.51 -4.17 -8.16
C LEU A 104 -6.85 -2.69 -8.27
N TYR A 105 -7.22 -2.07 -7.16
CA TYR A 105 -7.51 -0.64 -7.14
C TYR A 105 -6.29 0.19 -7.55
N TYR A 106 -5.14 -0.06 -6.96
CA TYR A 106 -3.93 0.73 -7.25
C TYR A 106 -3.30 0.37 -8.59
N ASP A 107 -3.39 -0.89 -9.02
CA ASP A 107 -2.96 -1.29 -10.34
C ASP A 107 -3.75 -0.56 -11.44
N ASN A 108 -5.05 -0.46 -11.27
CA ASN A 108 -5.93 0.23 -12.19
C ASN A 108 -5.63 1.73 -12.21
N LEU A 109 -5.47 2.33 -11.02
CA LEU A 109 -5.15 3.75 -10.88
C LEU A 109 -3.79 4.08 -11.51
N PHE A 110 -2.79 3.26 -11.28
CA PHE A 110 -1.44 3.45 -11.81
C PHE A 110 -1.43 3.35 -13.33
N LYS A 111 -2.11 2.37 -13.90
CA LYS A 111 -2.24 2.21 -15.35
C LYS A 111 -2.97 3.38 -15.99
N THR A 112 -4.04 3.85 -15.37
CA THR A 112 -4.79 5.02 -15.84
C THR A 112 -3.92 6.27 -15.85
N GLN A 113 -3.14 6.51 -14.81
CA GLN A 113 -2.22 7.63 -14.73
C GLN A 113 -1.14 7.56 -15.82
N LYS A 114 -0.61 6.37 -16.09
CA LYS A 114 0.37 6.16 -17.17
C LYS A 114 -0.22 6.51 -18.54
N ILE A 115 -1.43 6.05 -18.83
CA ILE A 115 -2.12 6.35 -20.08
C ILE A 115 -2.35 7.85 -20.22
N THR A 116 -2.80 8.51 -19.17
CA THR A 116 -3.02 9.96 -19.15
C THR A 116 -1.72 10.72 -19.44
N SER A 117 -0.62 10.34 -18.80
CA SER A 117 0.68 10.96 -19.03
C SER A 117 1.17 10.77 -20.45
N ALA A 118 1.03 9.57 -21.01
CA ALA A 118 1.39 9.28 -22.40
C ALA A 118 0.55 10.10 -23.38
N ASN A 119 -0.74 10.24 -23.12
CA ASN A 119 -1.63 11.04 -23.95
C ASN A 119 -1.28 12.53 -23.89
N LYS A 120 -0.94 13.06 -22.72
CA LYS A 120 -0.49 14.45 -22.59
C LYS A 120 0.79 14.70 -23.37
N GLN A 121 1.75 13.79 -23.31
CA GLN A 121 3.01 13.89 -24.04
C GLN A 121 2.76 13.85 -25.55
N LEU A 122 1.88 12.98 -26.02
CA LEU A 122 1.52 12.89 -27.43
C LEU A 122 0.89 14.20 -27.92
N VAL A 123 -0.03 14.78 -27.16
CA VAL A 123 -0.66 16.05 -27.49
C VAL A 123 0.37 17.16 -27.60
N GLU A 124 1.32 17.25 -26.66
CA GLU A 124 2.39 18.23 -26.70
C GLU A 124 3.29 18.05 -27.93
N THR A 125 3.62 16.81 -28.28
CA THR A 125 4.39 16.50 -29.48
C THR A 125 3.67 16.99 -30.75
N ILE A 126 2.38 16.73 -30.85
CA ILE A 126 1.55 17.16 -31.98
C ILE A 126 1.51 18.70 -32.09
N LYS A 127 1.38 19.40 -30.95
CA LYS A 127 1.35 20.86 -30.94
C LYS A 127 2.63 21.50 -31.49
N HIS A 128 3.76 20.81 -31.39
CA HIS A 128 5.06 21.33 -31.83
C HIS A 128 5.50 20.80 -33.20
N MET A 129 4.60 20.07 -33.87
CA MET A 129 4.81 19.67 -35.25
C MET A 129 4.36 20.80 -36.18
#